data_c1c40d20bb4c6338ec5ba4d2566de8d5
#
_entry.id   c1c40d20bb4c6338ec5ba4d2566de8d5
#
_cell.length_a   1.000
_cell.length_b   1.000
_cell.length_c   1.000
_cell.angle_alpha   90.00
_cell.angle_beta   90.00
_cell.angle_gamma   90.00
#
_symmetry.space_group_name_H-M   'P 1'
#
loop_
_entity.id
_entity.type
_entity.pdbx_description
1 polymer ?
#
loop_
_entity_poly.entity_id
_entity_poly.type
_entity_poly.pdbx_seq_one_letter_code
_entity_poly.pdbx_strand_id
1 'polypeptide(L)'
;MQKIFIKFTVVILTASIFLILFINFFFSRHMLENQQLDTFHIKIDQIIHMLENNQEELELLNENLNEDYLTRAKAAAYVLERQEKVAMDVSQMQYLAKLLNVDELHYIDENGIIVSASVSKYIGMDMADHEQTRPFLSILESGDEDAYLIQDAQPNASEGKIMQYIGVARKNKKGIVQVGFEPKRLMEAQSRNTYDYIFSRFPTDKYEEIFVIDRNTGGVLGHSENVDQDFTEGCYQLDELLQCQNGAYKKGAEGSRKAKRS
;
A
#
# COMPACT_ATOMS: atom_id res chain seq x y z
N MET A 1 -75.84 24.93 22.91
CA MET A 1 -74.99 25.34 21.76
C MET A 1 -73.50 25.48 22.16
N GLN A 2 -73.14 26.15 23.25
CA GLN A 2 -71.78 26.43 23.67
C GLN A 2 -70.91 25.12 23.90
N LYS A 3 -71.42 24.10 24.52
CA LYS A 3 -70.71 22.82 24.75
C LYS A 3 -70.38 22.03 23.47
N ILE A 4 -71.22 22.19 22.42
CA ILE A 4 -70.98 21.51 21.13
C ILE A 4 -69.86 22.24 20.37
N PHE A 5 -69.88 23.57 20.40
CA PHE A 5 -68.87 24.43 19.80
C PHE A 5 -67.50 24.17 20.41
N ILE A 6 -67.36 24.08 21.72
CA ILE A 6 -66.10 23.78 22.41
C ILE A 6 -65.57 22.41 21.99
N LYS A 7 -66.42 21.37 21.90
CA LYS A 7 -66.00 20.06 21.44
C LYS A 7 -65.43 20.07 20.01
N PHE A 8 -66.12 20.77 19.11
CA PHE A 8 -65.67 20.92 17.72
C PHE A 8 -64.32 21.66 17.63
N THR A 9 -64.14 22.73 18.39
CA THR A 9 -62.90 23.48 18.44
C THR A 9 -61.76 22.64 18.97
N VAL A 10 -61.94 21.82 20.01
CA VAL A 10 -60.92 20.92 20.55
C VAL A 10 -60.56 19.85 19.53
N VAL A 11 -61.53 19.27 18.83
CA VAL A 11 -61.24 18.26 17.79
C VAL A 11 -60.46 18.83 16.63
N ILE A 12 -60.79 20.05 16.17
CA ILE A 12 -60.05 20.69 15.09
C ILE A 12 -58.60 21.02 15.54
N LEU A 13 -58.43 21.50 16.77
CA LEU A 13 -57.12 21.87 17.31
C LEU A 13 -56.24 20.63 17.46
N THR A 14 -56.77 19.54 17.99
CA THR A 14 -56.04 18.26 18.09
C THR A 14 -55.67 17.70 16.73
N ALA A 15 -56.59 17.73 15.74
CA ALA A 15 -56.32 17.28 14.39
C ALA A 15 -55.24 18.15 13.72
N SER A 16 -55.25 19.45 13.92
CA SER A 16 -54.21 20.36 13.40
C SER A 16 -52.84 20.09 14.01
N ILE A 17 -52.77 19.82 15.32
CA ILE A 17 -51.53 19.46 16.00
C ILE A 17 -50.98 18.14 15.43
N PHE A 18 -51.85 17.13 15.29
CA PHE A 18 -51.44 15.85 14.69
C PHE A 18 -50.92 16.03 13.26
N LEU A 19 -51.57 16.87 12.44
CA LEU A 19 -51.13 17.12 11.07
C LEU A 19 -49.76 17.81 11.04
N ILE A 20 -49.53 18.80 11.89
CA ILE A 20 -48.25 19.49 12.00
C ILE A 20 -47.15 18.51 12.45
N LEU A 21 -47.40 17.69 13.45
CA LEU A 21 -46.45 16.68 13.92
C LEU A 21 -46.13 15.65 12.82
N PHE A 22 -47.13 15.22 12.06
CA PHE A 22 -46.96 14.29 10.96
C PHE A 22 -46.10 14.89 9.84
N ILE A 23 -46.40 16.14 9.45
CA ILE A 23 -45.58 16.84 8.42
C ILE A 23 -44.16 17.03 8.90
N ASN A 24 -43.94 17.46 10.15
CA ASN A 24 -42.61 17.62 10.73
C ASN A 24 -41.85 16.29 10.78
N PHE A 25 -42.49 15.21 11.18
CA PHE A 25 -41.89 13.87 11.22
C PHE A 25 -41.44 13.43 9.82
N PHE A 26 -42.32 13.59 8.83
CA PHE A 26 -42.01 13.19 7.46
C PHE A 26 -40.88 14.04 6.85
N PHE A 27 -40.91 15.36 7.10
CA PHE A 27 -39.88 16.28 6.64
C PHE A 27 -38.53 16.03 7.31
N SER A 28 -38.52 15.83 8.64
CA SER A 28 -37.30 15.52 9.39
C SER A 28 -36.68 14.18 8.94
N ARG A 29 -37.50 13.16 8.69
CA ARG A 29 -37.03 11.87 8.21
C ARG A 29 -36.37 12.00 6.82
N HIS A 30 -37.04 12.70 5.91
CA HIS A 30 -36.48 12.90 4.55
C HIS A 30 -35.19 13.74 4.58
N MET A 31 -35.13 14.77 5.42
CA MET A 31 -33.94 15.57 5.64
C MET A 31 -32.77 14.75 6.19
N LEU A 32 -33.03 13.88 7.16
CA LEU A 32 -32.02 12.97 7.74
C LEU A 32 -31.49 11.96 6.71
N GLU A 33 -32.36 11.38 5.90
CA GLU A 33 -31.98 10.44 4.83
C GLU A 33 -31.05 11.15 3.81
N ASN A 34 -31.36 12.36 3.39
CA ASN A 34 -30.53 13.14 2.47
C ASN A 34 -29.17 13.51 3.11
N GLN A 35 -29.16 13.95 4.36
CA GLN A 35 -27.91 14.25 5.05
C GLN A 35 -27.00 13.04 5.21
N GLN A 36 -27.57 11.85 5.44
CA GLN A 36 -26.79 10.62 5.51
C GLN A 36 -26.15 10.28 4.14
N LEU A 37 -26.91 10.44 3.05
CA LEU A 37 -26.39 10.22 1.70
C LEU A 37 -25.28 11.20 1.35
N ASP A 38 -25.45 12.49 1.65
CA ASP A 38 -24.43 13.50 1.41
C ASP A 38 -23.15 13.22 2.20
N THR A 39 -23.30 12.85 3.49
CA THR A 39 -22.17 12.46 4.34
C THR A 39 -21.44 11.24 3.78
N PHE A 40 -22.18 10.24 3.29
CA PHE A 40 -21.63 9.04 2.68
C PHE A 40 -20.84 9.38 1.40
N HIS A 41 -21.37 10.23 0.53
CA HIS A 41 -20.64 10.69 -0.67
C HIS A 41 -19.35 11.42 -0.32
N ILE A 42 -19.38 12.32 0.67
CA ILE A 42 -18.18 13.02 1.14
C ILE A 42 -17.13 12.03 1.65
N LYS A 43 -17.52 11.01 2.40
CA LYS A 43 -16.60 9.98 2.90
C LYS A 43 -15.99 9.15 1.77
N ILE A 44 -16.78 8.77 0.76
CA ILE A 44 -16.28 8.08 -0.43
C ILE A 44 -15.24 8.93 -1.16
N ASP A 45 -15.53 10.20 -1.41
CA ASP A 45 -14.61 11.10 -2.07
C ASP A 45 -13.30 11.26 -1.27
N GLN A 46 -13.39 11.38 0.06
CA GLN A 46 -12.21 11.41 0.93
C GLN A 46 -11.37 10.13 0.84
N ILE A 47 -12.02 8.97 0.79
CA ILE A 47 -11.35 7.68 0.63
C ILE A 47 -10.62 7.62 -0.71
N ILE A 48 -11.29 7.99 -1.81
CA ILE A 48 -10.70 7.98 -3.15
C ILE A 48 -9.47 8.89 -3.18
N HIS A 49 -9.60 10.13 -2.73
CA HIS A 49 -8.46 11.06 -2.68
C HIS A 49 -7.31 10.57 -1.80
N MET A 50 -7.61 9.93 -0.68
CA MET A 50 -6.57 9.35 0.18
C MET A 50 -5.83 8.21 -0.51
N LEU A 51 -6.54 7.33 -1.24
CA LEU A 51 -5.93 6.24 -1.99
C LEU A 51 -5.06 6.78 -3.14
N GLU A 52 -5.55 7.77 -3.88
CA GLU A 52 -4.81 8.42 -4.96
C GLU A 52 -3.55 9.10 -4.43
N ASN A 53 -3.64 9.91 -3.38
CA ASN A 53 -2.50 10.56 -2.77
C ASN A 53 -1.45 9.57 -2.25
N ASN A 54 -1.88 8.48 -1.59
CA ASN A 54 -0.96 7.46 -1.11
C ASN A 54 -0.23 6.76 -2.26
N GLN A 55 -0.91 6.53 -3.38
CA GLN A 55 -0.29 5.95 -4.57
C GLN A 55 0.75 6.90 -5.17
N GLU A 56 0.41 8.17 -5.33
CA GLU A 56 1.33 9.20 -5.83
C GLU A 56 2.56 9.36 -4.91
N GLU A 57 2.36 9.36 -3.59
CA GLU A 57 3.47 9.42 -2.62
C GLU A 57 4.40 8.21 -2.74
N LEU A 58 3.85 7.02 -2.98
CA LEU A 58 4.62 5.80 -3.16
C LEU A 58 5.45 5.84 -4.45
N GLU A 59 4.86 6.29 -5.54
CA GLU A 59 5.55 6.46 -6.82
C GLU A 59 6.68 7.48 -6.72
N LEU A 60 6.41 8.65 -6.12
CA LEU A 60 7.42 9.68 -5.89
C LEU A 60 8.56 9.19 -4.98
N LEU A 61 8.25 8.42 -3.94
CA LEU A 61 9.26 7.80 -3.10
C LEU A 61 10.15 6.85 -3.89
N ASN A 62 9.56 6.00 -4.73
CA ASN A 62 10.29 5.06 -5.57
C ASN A 62 11.22 5.78 -6.57
N GLU A 63 10.73 6.82 -7.24
CA GLU A 63 11.54 7.64 -8.14
C GLU A 63 12.72 8.30 -7.42
N ASN A 64 12.49 8.94 -6.28
CA ASN A 64 13.54 9.56 -5.48
C ASN A 64 14.60 8.55 -5.01
N LEU A 65 14.19 7.34 -4.60
CA LEU A 65 15.11 6.28 -4.22
C LEU A 65 15.93 5.81 -5.42
N ASN A 66 15.32 5.66 -6.59
CA ASN A 66 16.00 5.25 -7.81
C ASN A 66 17.08 6.26 -8.24
N GLU A 67 16.79 7.55 -8.16
CA GLU A 67 17.77 8.62 -8.45
C GLU A 67 18.94 8.63 -7.46
N ASP A 68 18.65 8.49 -6.17
CA ASP A 68 19.67 8.41 -5.11
C ASP A 68 20.56 7.16 -5.30
N TYR A 69 19.98 6.02 -5.57
CA TYR A 69 20.68 4.76 -5.80
C TYR A 69 21.54 4.82 -7.07
N LEU A 70 21.04 5.38 -8.16
CA LEU A 70 21.81 5.59 -9.38
C LEU A 70 22.99 6.52 -9.15
N THR A 71 22.81 7.57 -8.37
CA THR A 71 23.88 8.51 -8.00
C THR A 71 24.99 7.80 -7.23
N ARG A 72 24.65 6.92 -6.29
CA ARG A 72 25.61 6.11 -5.53
C ARG A 72 26.31 5.08 -6.41
N ALA A 73 25.61 4.46 -7.35
CA ALA A 73 26.21 3.55 -8.33
C ALA A 73 27.26 4.27 -9.20
N LYS A 74 26.92 5.46 -9.70
CA LYS A 74 27.86 6.31 -10.45
C LYS A 74 29.07 6.75 -9.62
N ALA A 75 28.84 7.10 -8.34
CA ALA A 75 29.93 7.44 -7.42
C ALA A 75 30.85 6.26 -7.15
N ALA A 76 30.29 5.05 -6.96
CA ALA A 76 31.05 3.82 -6.82
C ALA A 76 31.91 3.56 -8.06
N ALA A 77 31.33 3.65 -9.26
CA ALA A 77 32.04 3.47 -10.52
C ALA A 77 33.19 4.47 -10.64
N TYR A 78 32.96 5.75 -10.37
CA TYR A 78 33.98 6.79 -10.41
C TYR A 78 35.19 6.47 -9.51
N VAL A 79 34.96 5.96 -8.29
CA VAL A 79 36.02 5.60 -7.35
C VAL A 79 36.79 4.39 -7.85
N LEU A 80 36.08 3.31 -8.24
CA LEU A 80 36.68 2.03 -8.63
C LEU A 80 37.46 2.13 -9.94
N GLU A 81 37.05 2.99 -10.87
CA GLU A 81 37.78 3.27 -12.11
C GLU A 81 39.14 3.94 -11.90
N ARG A 82 39.26 4.78 -10.86
CA ARG A 82 40.48 5.50 -10.52
C ARG A 82 41.40 4.76 -9.58
N GLN A 83 40.84 3.78 -8.85
CA GLN A 83 41.57 3.07 -7.81
C GLN A 83 41.39 1.55 -7.99
N GLU A 84 41.97 0.97 -9.04
CA GLU A 84 41.84 -0.48 -9.31
C GLU A 84 42.26 -1.37 -8.13
N LYS A 85 43.20 -0.91 -7.29
CA LYS A 85 43.59 -1.65 -6.07
C LYS A 85 42.41 -1.78 -5.09
N VAL A 86 41.55 -0.77 -5.00
CA VAL A 86 40.33 -0.81 -4.19
C VAL A 86 39.35 -1.83 -4.79
N ALA A 87 39.23 -1.81 -6.12
CA ALA A 87 38.34 -2.74 -6.82
C ALA A 87 38.70 -4.23 -6.64
N MET A 88 39.98 -4.55 -6.37
CA MET A 88 40.46 -5.93 -6.24
C MET A 88 40.62 -6.40 -4.78
N ASP A 89 40.28 -5.56 -3.81
CA ASP A 89 40.41 -5.89 -2.38
C ASP A 89 39.01 -5.90 -1.73
N VAL A 90 38.59 -7.05 -1.24
CA VAL A 90 37.27 -7.24 -0.61
C VAL A 90 37.08 -6.30 0.57
N SER A 91 38.10 -6.08 1.41
CA SER A 91 38.01 -5.19 2.57
C SER A 91 37.80 -3.73 2.16
N GLN A 92 38.47 -3.32 1.07
CA GLN A 92 38.26 -1.99 0.50
C GLN A 92 36.89 -1.86 -0.16
N MET A 93 36.42 -2.88 -0.85
CA MET A 93 35.06 -2.92 -1.40
C MET A 93 34.00 -2.82 -0.30
N GLN A 94 34.19 -3.50 0.83
CA GLN A 94 33.33 -3.40 2.01
C GLN A 94 33.35 -1.98 2.61
N TYR A 95 34.53 -1.39 2.72
CA TYR A 95 34.66 -0.02 3.22
C TYR A 95 33.97 0.98 2.31
N LEU A 96 34.15 0.86 0.99
CA LEU A 96 33.50 1.71 0.00
C LEU A 96 31.96 1.54 0.03
N ALA A 97 31.47 0.30 0.11
CA ALA A 97 30.05 0.02 0.24
C ALA A 97 29.45 0.71 1.49
N LYS A 98 30.15 0.60 2.63
CA LYS A 98 29.75 1.27 3.86
C LYS A 98 29.78 2.82 3.73
N LEU A 99 30.82 3.37 3.07
CA LEU A 99 30.95 4.81 2.86
C LEU A 99 29.82 5.38 1.99
N LEU A 100 29.43 4.63 0.96
CA LEU A 100 28.33 4.99 0.05
C LEU A 100 26.94 4.61 0.60
N ASN A 101 26.90 3.94 1.77
CA ASN A 101 25.68 3.42 2.37
C ASN A 101 24.89 2.56 1.38
N VAL A 102 25.58 1.59 0.76
CA VAL A 102 25.02 0.53 -0.06
C VAL A 102 25.22 -0.82 0.65
N ASP A 103 24.28 -1.76 0.50
CA ASP A 103 24.37 -3.06 1.17
C ASP A 103 25.33 -4.00 0.44
N GLU A 104 25.37 -3.91 -0.90
CA GLU A 104 26.23 -4.72 -1.75
C GLU A 104 26.90 -3.87 -2.83
N LEU A 105 28.13 -4.20 -3.17
CA LEU A 105 28.91 -3.56 -4.23
C LEU A 105 29.63 -4.64 -5.04
N HIS A 106 29.39 -4.68 -6.35
CA HIS A 106 29.94 -5.67 -7.27
C HIS A 106 30.73 -4.96 -8.38
N TYR A 107 31.86 -5.57 -8.75
CA TYR A 107 32.73 -5.15 -9.85
C TYR A 107 32.78 -6.27 -10.88
N ILE A 108 32.21 -6.03 -12.06
CA ILE A 108 31.94 -7.03 -13.09
C ILE A 108 32.82 -6.71 -14.30
N ASP A 109 33.41 -7.75 -14.88
CA ASP A 109 34.28 -7.66 -16.05
C ASP A 109 33.50 -7.60 -17.38
N GLU A 110 34.24 -7.54 -18.50
CA GLU A 110 33.67 -7.52 -19.85
C GLU A 110 32.91 -8.78 -20.25
N ASN A 111 33.10 -9.87 -19.54
CA ASN A 111 32.44 -11.17 -19.79
C ASN A 111 31.15 -11.32 -18.94
N GLY A 112 30.87 -10.37 -18.05
CA GLY A 112 29.73 -10.46 -17.14
C GLY A 112 30.02 -11.27 -15.86
N ILE A 113 31.31 -11.50 -15.55
CA ILE A 113 31.71 -12.21 -14.34
C ILE A 113 31.95 -11.23 -13.20
N ILE A 114 31.42 -11.49 -12.02
CA ILE A 114 31.71 -10.71 -10.82
C ILE A 114 33.13 -11.05 -10.36
N VAL A 115 34.09 -10.17 -10.67
CA VAL A 115 35.51 -10.38 -10.34
C VAL A 115 35.89 -9.88 -8.96
N SER A 116 35.08 -8.98 -8.39
CA SER A 116 35.23 -8.52 -7.02
C SER A 116 33.89 -8.04 -6.46
N ALA A 117 33.72 -8.17 -5.14
CA ALA A 117 32.50 -7.78 -4.46
C ALA A 117 32.75 -7.42 -2.99
N SER A 118 31.90 -6.59 -2.40
CA SER A 118 31.88 -6.35 -0.95
C SER A 118 31.44 -7.59 -0.17
N VAL A 119 30.69 -8.49 -0.80
CA VAL A 119 30.26 -9.78 -0.26
C VAL A 119 30.94 -10.88 -1.06
N SER A 120 31.94 -11.53 -0.48
CA SER A 120 32.87 -12.44 -1.18
C SER A 120 32.21 -13.65 -1.85
N LYS A 121 31.04 -14.09 -1.38
CA LYS A 121 30.30 -15.23 -1.95
C LYS A 121 29.85 -15.02 -3.41
N TYR A 122 29.76 -13.78 -3.87
CA TYR A 122 29.37 -13.46 -5.25
C TYR A 122 30.53 -13.48 -6.24
N ILE A 123 31.79 -13.51 -5.75
CA ILE A 123 32.97 -13.49 -6.61
C ILE A 123 33.00 -14.78 -7.43
N GLY A 124 33.11 -14.63 -8.75
CA GLY A 124 33.11 -15.74 -9.72
C GLY A 124 31.71 -16.07 -10.28
N MET A 125 30.64 -15.39 -9.81
CA MET A 125 29.29 -15.57 -10.36
C MET A 125 29.24 -15.01 -11.78
N ASP A 126 28.68 -15.78 -12.71
CA ASP A 126 28.32 -15.33 -14.05
C ASP A 126 26.91 -14.74 -14.05
N MET A 127 26.80 -13.49 -14.51
CA MET A 127 25.50 -12.82 -14.57
C MET A 127 24.54 -13.46 -15.58
N ALA A 128 25.05 -14.22 -16.56
CA ALA A 128 24.22 -14.94 -17.53
C ALA A 128 23.47 -16.14 -16.95
N ASP A 129 23.94 -16.69 -15.82
CA ASP A 129 23.41 -17.94 -15.27
C ASP A 129 22.06 -17.75 -14.53
N HIS A 130 21.71 -16.53 -14.17
CA HIS A 130 20.52 -16.25 -13.35
C HIS A 130 19.59 -15.23 -14.02
N GLU A 131 18.28 -15.48 -13.94
CA GLU A 131 17.27 -14.56 -14.51
C GLU A 131 17.34 -13.15 -13.92
N GLN A 132 17.65 -13.07 -12.61
CA GLN A 132 17.73 -11.79 -11.92
C GLN A 132 18.93 -10.94 -12.37
N THR A 133 20.08 -11.54 -12.67
CA THR A 133 21.32 -10.81 -13.04
C THR A 133 21.48 -10.58 -14.53
N ARG A 134 20.94 -11.47 -15.36
CA ARG A 134 21.06 -11.42 -16.82
C ARG A 134 20.69 -10.08 -17.48
N PRO A 135 19.64 -9.35 -17.06
CA PRO A 135 19.28 -8.07 -17.67
C PRO A 135 20.41 -7.03 -17.65
N PHE A 136 21.31 -7.08 -16.67
CA PHE A 136 22.44 -6.15 -16.59
C PHE A 136 23.46 -6.31 -17.71
N LEU A 137 23.50 -7.46 -18.39
CA LEU A 137 24.37 -7.69 -19.55
C LEU A 137 24.05 -6.74 -20.71
N SER A 138 22.83 -6.20 -20.79
CA SER A 138 22.48 -5.16 -21.74
C SER A 138 23.38 -3.93 -21.66
N ILE A 139 23.93 -3.63 -20.49
CA ILE A 139 24.88 -2.55 -20.28
C ILE A 139 26.19 -2.83 -21.06
N LEU A 140 26.66 -4.08 -21.05
CA LEU A 140 27.86 -4.50 -21.80
C LEU A 140 27.61 -4.52 -23.32
N GLU A 141 26.39 -4.82 -23.72
CA GLU A 141 26.00 -4.95 -25.13
C GLU A 141 25.74 -3.58 -25.77
N SER A 142 25.30 -2.59 -25.00
CA SER A 142 24.95 -1.25 -25.47
C SER A 142 26.11 -0.50 -26.11
N GLY A 143 27.35 -0.73 -25.60
CA GLY A 143 28.52 0.06 -25.96
C GLY A 143 28.48 1.54 -25.55
N ASP A 144 27.48 1.94 -24.76
CA ASP A 144 27.29 3.28 -24.23
C ASP A 144 27.98 3.40 -22.86
N GLU A 145 28.92 4.33 -22.73
CA GLU A 145 29.64 4.60 -21.49
C GLU A 145 28.75 5.20 -20.37
N ASP A 146 27.58 5.71 -20.71
CA ASP A 146 26.61 6.23 -19.76
C ASP A 146 25.44 5.26 -19.52
N ALA A 147 25.51 4.04 -20.09
CA ALA A 147 24.47 3.03 -19.90
C ALA A 147 24.31 2.65 -18.42
N TYR A 148 23.06 2.50 -18.03
CA TYR A 148 22.70 2.01 -16.70
C TYR A 148 21.42 1.18 -16.75
N LEU A 149 21.20 0.40 -15.71
CA LEU A 149 19.97 -0.33 -15.47
C LEU A 149 19.60 -0.22 -14.00
N ILE A 150 18.36 0.21 -13.74
CA ILE A 150 17.71 0.17 -12.43
C ILE A 150 16.74 -0.98 -12.47
N GLN A 151 16.90 -1.93 -11.55
CA GLN A 151 16.03 -3.09 -11.43
C GLN A 151 15.05 -2.86 -10.29
N ASP A 152 13.80 -3.31 -10.45
CA ASP A 152 12.84 -3.31 -9.36
C ASP A 152 13.27 -4.27 -8.24
N ALA A 153 12.77 -3.98 -7.03
CA ALA A 153 13.02 -4.83 -5.87
C ALA A 153 12.47 -6.24 -6.10
N GLN A 154 13.35 -7.24 -6.03
CA GLN A 154 12.99 -8.64 -6.26
C GLN A 154 13.95 -9.59 -5.50
N PRO A 155 13.62 -10.90 -5.39
CA PRO A 155 14.52 -11.86 -4.79
C PRO A 155 15.86 -11.93 -5.52
N ASN A 156 16.99 -11.83 -4.78
CA ASN A 156 18.32 -11.96 -5.36
C ASN A 156 18.63 -13.42 -5.73
N ALA A 157 19.55 -13.59 -6.68
CA ALA A 157 19.90 -14.90 -7.23
C ALA A 157 20.53 -15.88 -6.22
N SER A 158 21.12 -15.39 -5.12
CA SER A 158 21.89 -16.21 -4.17
C SER A 158 21.08 -16.70 -2.97
N GLU A 159 20.23 -15.84 -2.38
CA GLU A 159 19.60 -16.12 -1.08
C GLU A 159 18.08 -15.96 -1.12
N GLY A 160 17.52 -15.47 -2.24
CA GLY A 160 16.11 -15.12 -2.32
C GLY A 160 15.72 -13.89 -1.46
N LYS A 161 16.70 -13.16 -0.94
CA LYS A 161 16.47 -11.91 -0.20
C LYS A 161 15.97 -10.83 -1.16
N ILE A 162 14.97 -10.08 -0.76
CA ILE A 162 14.47 -8.94 -1.56
C ILE A 162 15.55 -7.87 -1.60
N MET A 163 16.05 -7.61 -2.78
CA MET A 163 17.08 -6.61 -3.06
C MET A 163 16.70 -5.80 -4.30
N GLN A 164 17.17 -4.57 -4.36
CA GLN A 164 17.12 -3.74 -5.54
C GLN A 164 18.55 -3.48 -6.03
N TYR A 165 18.80 -3.75 -7.30
CA TYR A 165 20.12 -3.57 -7.89
C TYR A 165 20.13 -2.50 -8.96
N ILE A 166 21.22 -1.72 -8.97
CA ILE A 166 21.49 -0.73 -9.99
C ILE A 166 22.87 -0.98 -10.57
N GLY A 167 22.95 -1.17 -11.88
CA GLY A 167 24.19 -1.33 -12.62
C GLY A 167 24.48 -0.10 -13.46
N VAL A 168 25.76 0.27 -13.56
CA VAL A 168 26.24 1.34 -14.44
C VAL A 168 27.44 0.85 -15.24
N ALA A 169 27.57 1.31 -16.49
CA ALA A 169 28.73 1.03 -17.31
C ALA A 169 30.00 1.63 -16.70
N ARG A 170 31.12 0.95 -16.88
CA ARG A 170 32.47 1.46 -16.54
C ARG A 170 33.00 2.25 -17.73
N LYS A 171 33.63 3.42 -17.43
CA LYS A 171 34.15 4.33 -18.45
C LYS A 171 35.60 4.04 -18.85
N ASN A 172 36.39 3.43 -17.95
CA ASN A 172 37.81 3.14 -18.19
C ASN A 172 38.06 1.90 -19.03
N LYS A 173 37.18 0.92 -18.93
CA LYS A 173 37.21 -0.33 -19.70
C LYS A 173 35.83 -1.00 -19.64
N LYS A 174 35.52 -1.86 -20.58
CA LYS A 174 34.25 -2.57 -20.62
C LYS A 174 34.01 -3.34 -19.34
N GLY A 175 32.82 -3.21 -18.76
CA GLY A 175 32.43 -3.84 -17.49
C GLY A 175 31.30 -3.08 -16.84
N ILE A 176 30.86 -3.55 -15.69
CA ILE A 176 29.77 -2.98 -14.91
C ILE A 176 30.22 -2.75 -13.46
N VAL A 177 29.77 -1.67 -12.86
CA VAL A 177 29.72 -1.53 -11.40
C VAL A 177 28.26 -1.62 -11.00
N GLN A 178 27.96 -2.53 -10.08
CA GLN A 178 26.60 -2.76 -9.60
C GLN A 178 26.54 -2.53 -8.09
N VAL A 179 25.53 -1.81 -7.63
CA VAL A 179 25.21 -1.63 -6.21
C VAL A 179 23.89 -2.32 -5.90
N GLY A 180 23.80 -2.88 -4.70
CA GLY A 180 22.58 -3.52 -4.18
C GLY A 180 22.10 -2.84 -2.91
N PHE A 181 20.80 -2.73 -2.79
CA PHE A 181 20.10 -2.15 -1.64
C PHE A 181 19.02 -3.10 -1.13
N GLU A 182 18.90 -3.22 0.18
CA GLU A 182 17.69 -3.76 0.81
C GLU A 182 16.62 -2.65 0.85
N PRO A 183 15.50 -2.80 0.12
CA PRO A 183 14.56 -1.68 -0.10
C PRO A 183 13.61 -1.47 1.08
N LYS A 184 14.15 -1.38 2.32
CA LYS A 184 13.35 -1.29 3.56
C LYS A 184 12.34 -0.15 3.54
N ARG A 185 12.77 1.04 3.13
CA ARG A 185 11.90 2.23 3.09
C ARG A 185 10.73 2.06 2.13
N LEU A 186 10.99 1.48 0.96
CA LEU A 186 9.96 1.20 -0.04
C LEU A 186 8.99 0.12 0.47
N MET A 187 9.52 -0.96 1.06
CA MET A 187 8.70 -2.04 1.62
C MET A 187 7.83 -1.55 2.80
N GLU A 188 8.36 -0.70 3.67
CA GLU A 188 7.57 -0.06 4.73
C GLU A 188 6.47 0.83 4.17
N ALA A 189 6.76 1.64 3.15
CA ALA A 189 5.76 2.48 2.50
C ALA A 189 4.68 1.63 1.82
N GLN A 190 5.06 0.57 1.11
CA GLN A 190 4.12 -0.38 0.50
C GLN A 190 3.23 -1.07 1.53
N SER A 191 3.80 -1.51 2.67
CA SER A 191 3.02 -2.16 3.72
C SER A 191 1.97 -1.24 4.36
N ARG A 192 2.23 0.07 4.38
CA ARG A 192 1.29 1.09 4.86
C ARG A 192 0.30 1.54 3.79
N ASN A 193 0.50 1.14 2.54
CA ASN A 193 -0.37 1.46 1.41
C ASN A 193 -1.27 0.29 1.00
N THR A 194 -1.52 -0.66 1.90
CA THR A 194 -2.50 -1.74 1.71
C THR A 194 -3.90 -1.28 2.10
N TYR A 195 -4.92 -1.80 1.45
CA TYR A 195 -6.32 -1.49 1.80
C TYR A 195 -6.60 -1.78 3.27
N ASP A 196 -6.15 -2.92 3.79
CA ASP A 196 -6.33 -3.30 5.19
C ASP A 196 -5.73 -2.26 6.15
N TYR A 197 -4.47 -1.83 5.90
CA TYR A 197 -3.81 -0.81 6.71
C TYR A 197 -4.54 0.55 6.67
N ILE A 198 -4.97 0.98 5.48
CA ILE A 198 -5.64 2.27 5.26
C ILE A 198 -7.01 2.26 5.95
N PHE A 199 -7.82 1.23 5.68
CA PHE A 199 -9.20 1.18 6.16
C PHE A 199 -9.30 0.87 7.65
N SER A 200 -8.38 0.09 8.23
CA SER A 200 -8.31 -0.11 9.68
C SER A 200 -8.05 1.19 10.47
N ARG A 201 -7.56 2.22 9.81
CA ARG A 201 -7.31 3.55 10.41
C ARG A 201 -8.25 4.64 9.95
N PHE A 202 -9.15 4.34 9.03
CA PHE A 202 -10.10 5.32 8.54
C PHE A 202 -11.14 5.64 9.63
N PRO A 203 -11.38 6.94 9.93
CA PRO A 203 -12.32 7.32 10.97
C PRO A 203 -13.76 6.95 10.60
N THR A 204 -14.35 6.08 11.40
CA THR A 204 -15.75 5.65 11.28
C THR A 204 -16.53 6.01 12.52
N ASP A 205 -17.84 6.22 12.37
CA ASP A 205 -18.75 6.38 13.49
C ASP A 205 -19.04 5.01 14.17
N LYS A 206 -19.50 5.03 15.40
CA LYS A 206 -19.77 3.80 16.20
C LYS A 206 -20.63 2.74 15.52
N TYR A 207 -21.48 3.16 14.61
CA TYR A 207 -22.46 2.30 13.92
C TYR A 207 -22.18 2.20 12.42
N GLU A 208 -20.98 2.55 11.99
CA GLU A 208 -20.56 2.57 10.60
C GLU A 208 -19.44 1.55 10.41
N GLU A 209 -19.61 0.65 9.48
CA GLU A 209 -18.63 -0.34 9.06
C GLU A 209 -18.31 -0.11 7.58
N ILE A 210 -17.02 -0.07 7.24
CA ILE A 210 -16.56 0.10 5.86
C ILE A 210 -15.81 -1.15 5.44
N PHE A 211 -16.17 -1.69 4.28
CA PHE A 211 -15.48 -2.80 3.63
C PHE A 211 -15.01 -2.39 2.25
N VAL A 212 -13.81 -2.80 1.90
CA VAL A 212 -13.29 -2.72 0.52
C VAL A 212 -13.38 -4.10 -0.09
N ILE A 213 -14.04 -4.20 -1.22
CA ILE A 213 -14.34 -5.47 -1.88
C ILE A 213 -13.84 -5.42 -3.32
N ASP A 214 -13.11 -6.45 -3.72
CA ASP A 214 -12.77 -6.65 -5.12
C ASP A 214 -14.02 -6.95 -5.94
N ARG A 215 -14.32 -6.10 -6.90
CA ARG A 215 -15.52 -6.21 -7.73
C ARG A 215 -15.57 -7.50 -8.56
N ASN A 216 -14.41 -8.05 -8.93
CA ASN A 216 -14.33 -9.20 -9.82
C ASN A 216 -14.45 -10.53 -9.06
N THR A 217 -13.85 -10.58 -7.86
CA THR A 217 -13.80 -11.79 -7.06
C THR A 217 -14.81 -11.81 -5.92
N GLY A 218 -15.35 -10.64 -5.53
CA GLY A 218 -16.17 -10.46 -4.34
C GLY A 218 -15.38 -10.57 -3.03
N GLY A 219 -14.06 -10.73 -3.09
CA GLY A 219 -13.20 -10.88 -1.92
C GLY A 219 -13.03 -9.56 -1.15
N VAL A 220 -12.98 -9.65 0.19
CA VAL A 220 -12.69 -8.50 1.07
C VAL A 220 -11.21 -8.19 1.03
N LEU A 221 -10.86 -6.96 0.65
CA LEU A 221 -9.49 -6.45 0.57
C LEU A 221 -9.05 -5.68 1.82
N GLY A 222 -10.01 -5.22 2.63
CA GLY A 222 -9.77 -4.50 3.87
C GLY A 222 -11.08 -4.03 4.51
N HIS A 223 -11.00 -3.65 5.78
CA HIS A 223 -12.17 -3.18 6.54
C HIS A 223 -11.78 -2.18 7.62
N SER A 224 -12.77 -1.42 8.13
CA SER A 224 -12.59 -0.50 9.26
C SER A 224 -12.36 -1.25 10.58
N GLU A 225 -11.64 -0.60 11.53
CA GLU A 225 -11.25 -1.21 12.82
C GLU A 225 -12.45 -1.63 13.71
N ASN A 226 -13.57 -0.96 13.57
CA ASN A 226 -14.77 -1.21 14.39
C ASN A 226 -15.61 -2.42 13.91
N VAL A 227 -15.19 -3.11 12.87
CA VAL A 227 -15.76 -4.39 12.46
C VAL A 227 -15.38 -5.43 13.50
N ASP A 228 -16.38 -6.14 14.05
CA ASP A 228 -16.16 -7.17 15.06
C ASP A 228 -15.26 -8.28 14.48
N GLN A 229 -14.17 -8.62 15.18
CA GLN A 229 -13.22 -9.65 14.75
C GLN A 229 -13.90 -11.01 14.58
N ASP A 230 -14.86 -11.35 15.46
CA ASP A 230 -15.65 -12.57 15.33
C ASP A 230 -16.51 -12.60 14.05
N PHE A 231 -16.77 -11.41 13.48
CA PHE A 231 -17.53 -11.25 12.25
C PHE A 231 -16.67 -11.49 11.01
N THR A 232 -15.38 -11.13 11.05
CA THR A 232 -14.46 -11.23 9.91
C THR A 232 -13.82 -12.60 9.75
N GLU A 233 -13.67 -13.39 10.81
CA GLU A 233 -13.02 -14.71 10.73
C GLU A 233 -13.75 -15.75 9.83
N GLY A 234 -15.02 -15.49 9.45
CA GLY A 234 -15.78 -16.37 8.56
C GLY A 234 -16.35 -15.72 7.29
N CYS A 235 -16.12 -14.43 7.06
CA CYS A 235 -16.80 -13.66 6.01
C CYS A 235 -15.80 -13.00 5.06
N TYR A 236 -15.24 -13.76 4.13
CA TYR A 236 -14.23 -13.29 3.19
C TYR A 236 -14.77 -12.86 1.81
N GLN A 237 -16.06 -13.05 1.56
CA GLN A 237 -16.70 -12.67 0.30
C GLN A 237 -17.99 -11.86 0.55
N LEU A 238 -18.37 -11.02 -0.43
CA LEU A 238 -19.54 -10.14 -0.32
C LEU A 238 -20.81 -10.88 0.08
N ASP A 239 -21.08 -12.05 -0.50
CA ASP A 239 -22.26 -12.86 -0.20
C ASP A 239 -22.25 -13.39 1.23
N GLU A 240 -21.08 -13.74 1.77
CA GLU A 240 -20.88 -14.17 3.14
C GLU A 240 -21.07 -13.01 4.11
N LEU A 241 -20.53 -11.81 3.80
CA LEU A 241 -20.73 -10.59 4.58
C LEU A 241 -22.22 -10.25 4.72
N LEU A 242 -22.97 -10.28 3.64
CA LEU A 242 -24.43 -10.02 3.65
C LEU A 242 -25.21 -11.06 4.48
N GLN A 243 -24.78 -12.32 4.49
CA GLN A 243 -25.37 -13.37 5.31
C GLN A 243 -25.01 -13.21 6.78
N CYS A 244 -23.76 -12.86 7.11
CA CYS A 244 -23.30 -12.61 8.47
C CYS A 244 -24.04 -11.41 9.10
N GLN A 245 -24.19 -10.30 8.37
CA GLN A 245 -24.97 -9.13 8.84
C GLN A 245 -26.42 -9.53 9.17
N ASN A 246 -27.07 -10.30 8.31
CA ASN A 246 -28.43 -10.79 8.55
C ASN A 246 -28.51 -11.76 9.76
N GLY A 247 -27.46 -12.55 9.99
CA GLY A 247 -27.34 -13.46 11.13
C GLY A 247 -27.14 -12.72 12.46
N ALA A 248 -26.27 -11.71 12.49
CA ALA A 248 -26.01 -10.87 13.66
C ALA A 248 -27.26 -10.06 14.08
N TYR A 249 -28.01 -9.55 13.09
CA TYR A 249 -29.28 -8.84 13.36
C TYR A 249 -30.33 -9.75 13.99
N LYS A 250 -30.42 -11.04 13.59
CA LYS A 250 -31.31 -12.02 14.21
C LYS A 250 -30.89 -12.34 15.66
N LYS A 251 -29.59 -12.53 15.92
CA LYS A 251 -29.09 -12.79 17.29
C LYS A 251 -29.32 -11.60 18.22
N GLY A 252 -29.08 -10.36 17.77
CA GLY A 252 -29.36 -9.15 18.53
C GLY A 252 -30.85 -8.97 18.86
N ALA A 253 -31.75 -9.29 17.93
CA ALA A 253 -33.19 -9.23 18.12
C ALA A 253 -33.70 -10.31 19.10
N GLU A 254 -33.11 -11.50 19.10
CA GLU A 254 -33.44 -12.58 20.06
C GLU A 254 -32.89 -12.30 21.47
N GLY A 255 -31.67 -11.74 21.57
CA GLY A 255 -31.10 -11.30 22.85
C GLY A 255 -31.90 -10.20 23.53
N SER A 256 -32.40 -9.23 22.77
CA SER A 256 -33.26 -8.14 23.26
C SER A 256 -34.65 -8.63 23.71
N ARG A 257 -35.18 -9.69 23.11
CA ARG A 257 -36.43 -10.33 23.54
C ARG A 257 -36.28 -11.15 24.81
N LYS A 258 -35.15 -11.78 25.06
CA LYS A 258 -34.85 -12.49 26.30
C LYS A 258 -34.63 -11.56 27.49
N ALA A 259 -33.95 -10.43 27.28
CA ALA A 259 -33.73 -9.42 28.33
C ALA A 259 -35.03 -8.70 28.79
N LYS A 260 -36.10 -8.69 27.98
CA LYS A 260 -37.40 -8.13 28.36
C LYS A 260 -38.34 -9.15 29.06
N ARG A 261 -37.93 -10.40 29.22
CA ARG A 261 -38.71 -11.47 29.86
C ARG A 261 -38.12 -11.98 31.18
N SER A 262 -37.01 -11.44 31.62
CA SER A 262 -36.43 -11.59 32.97
C SER A 262 -36.61 -10.29 33.74
#